data_3fe0a929bae10a079f27c59072c6adac
#
_entry.id   3fe0a929bae10a079f27c59072c6adac
#
_cell.length_a   1.000
_cell.length_b   1.000
_cell.length_c   1.000
_cell.angle_alpha   90.00
_cell.angle_beta   90.00
_cell.angle_gamma   90.00
#
_symmetry.space_group_name_H-M   'P 1'
#
loop_
_entity.id
_entity.type
_entity.pdbx_description
1 polymer ?
#
loop_
_entity_poly.entity_id
_entity_poly.type
_entity_poly.pdbx_seq_one_letter_code
_entity_poly.pdbx_strand_id
1 'polypeptide(L)'
;MTPNTKIFTDLLRESRAFLTVSAAEYGAGHNAAEAFRILPDSMLGVLVCHCETVSCAGDLLHLYGGGQLFARNTKDNKPFSELLFLGDLADGGLFAVSRIDTAIAKRGEILFLSPGALNFEPMGIDTAEFIRWALESREETLKGVWLTGEILSPCALKKHITAKLDLLDRLDMLKTEGDA
;
A
#
# COMPACT_ATOMS: atom_id res chain seq x y z
N MET A 1 -5.24 14.20 -17.28
CA MET A 1 -4.70 13.14 -16.42
C MET A 1 -3.70 13.78 -15.48
N THR A 2 -3.89 13.65 -14.18
CA THR A 2 -2.96 14.23 -13.19
C THR A 2 -1.61 13.48 -13.20
N PRO A 3 -0.51 14.10 -12.70
CA PRO A 3 0.79 13.44 -12.60
C PRO A 3 0.71 12.10 -11.85
N ASN A 4 0.04 12.05 -10.72
CA ASN A 4 -0.11 10.83 -9.92
C ASN A 4 -0.94 9.75 -10.64
N THR A 5 -1.97 10.13 -11.39
CA THR A 5 -2.73 9.18 -12.23
C THR A 5 -1.82 8.56 -13.29
N LYS A 6 -0.94 9.37 -13.91
CA LYS A 6 0.02 8.86 -14.90
C LYS A 6 1.00 7.88 -14.25
N ILE A 7 1.64 8.28 -13.16
CA ILE A 7 2.60 7.43 -12.41
C ILE A 7 1.94 6.11 -12.02
N PHE A 8 0.76 6.15 -11.42
CA PHE A 8 0.03 4.94 -11.02
C PHE A 8 -0.31 4.03 -12.20
N THR A 9 -0.78 4.61 -13.32
CA THR A 9 -1.10 3.85 -14.53
C THR A 9 0.15 3.21 -15.14
N ASP A 10 1.26 3.93 -15.16
CA ASP A 10 2.53 3.41 -15.66
C ASP A 10 3.05 2.27 -14.77
N LEU A 11 2.98 2.40 -13.44
CA LEU A 11 3.32 1.34 -12.49
C LEU A 11 2.44 0.10 -12.68
N LEU A 12 1.13 0.26 -12.82
CA LEU A 12 0.22 -0.86 -13.09
C LEU A 12 0.55 -1.56 -14.41
N ARG A 13 0.88 -0.79 -15.45
CA ARG A 13 1.23 -1.34 -16.76
C ARG A 13 2.54 -2.13 -16.71
N GLU A 14 3.58 -1.57 -16.09
CA GLU A 14 4.90 -2.20 -15.96
C GLU A 14 4.85 -3.46 -15.08
N SER A 15 4.03 -3.44 -14.05
CA SER A 15 3.89 -4.56 -13.11
C SER A 15 2.76 -5.54 -13.45
N ARG A 16 2.02 -5.32 -14.56
CA ARG A 16 0.81 -6.10 -14.93
C ARG A 16 0.99 -7.61 -14.94
N ALA A 17 2.16 -8.10 -15.26
CA ALA A 17 2.44 -9.55 -15.28
C ALA A 17 2.43 -10.18 -13.88
N PHE A 18 2.48 -9.38 -12.81
CA PHE A 18 2.62 -9.81 -11.42
C PHE A 18 1.49 -9.32 -10.52
N LEU A 19 0.50 -8.62 -11.11
CA LEU A 19 -0.62 -8.04 -10.38
C LEU A 19 -1.94 -8.62 -10.88
N THR A 20 -2.85 -8.84 -9.94
CA THR A 20 -4.27 -9.06 -10.23
C THR A 20 -5.05 -7.84 -9.77
N VAL A 21 -5.69 -7.16 -10.70
CA VAL A 21 -6.44 -5.92 -10.43
C VAL A 21 -7.92 -6.17 -10.65
N SER A 22 -8.72 -5.95 -9.63
CA SER A 22 -10.18 -5.87 -9.73
C SER A 22 -10.59 -4.41 -9.88
N ALA A 23 -11.38 -4.09 -10.90
CA ALA A 23 -11.89 -2.74 -11.11
C ALA A 23 -12.91 -2.37 -10.04
N ALA A 24 -12.90 -1.10 -9.60
CA ALA A 24 -13.92 -0.59 -8.69
C ALA A 24 -15.30 -0.53 -9.39
N GLU A 25 -16.35 -0.84 -8.64
CA GLU A 25 -17.70 -0.57 -9.08
C GLU A 25 -17.91 0.94 -9.29
N TYR A 26 -18.78 1.28 -10.25
CA TYR A 26 -19.07 2.69 -10.57
C TYR A 26 -19.55 3.44 -9.33
N GLY A 27 -18.84 4.51 -8.98
CA GLY A 27 -19.14 5.37 -7.83
C GLY A 27 -18.64 4.88 -6.48
N ALA A 28 -18.32 3.61 -6.31
CA ALA A 28 -17.85 3.08 -5.01
C ALA A 28 -16.55 3.73 -4.56
N GLY A 29 -15.61 3.93 -5.45
CA GLY A 29 -14.34 4.59 -5.16
C GLY A 29 -14.50 6.06 -4.78
N HIS A 30 -15.38 6.79 -5.46
CA HIS A 30 -15.67 8.19 -5.13
C HIS A 30 -16.32 8.31 -3.75
N ASN A 31 -17.27 7.44 -3.42
CA ASN A 31 -17.91 7.40 -2.10
C ASN A 31 -16.89 7.11 -0.99
N ALA A 32 -15.96 6.18 -1.21
CA ALA A 32 -14.89 5.88 -0.27
C ALA A 32 -13.92 7.06 -0.12
N ALA A 33 -13.50 7.67 -1.23
CA ALA A 33 -12.60 8.82 -1.20
C ALA A 33 -13.23 10.01 -0.44
N GLU A 34 -14.51 10.28 -0.66
CA GLU A 34 -15.25 11.32 0.05
C GLU A 34 -15.39 11.02 1.55
N ALA A 35 -15.85 9.81 1.90
CA ALA A 35 -16.06 9.37 3.29
C ALA A 35 -14.79 9.46 4.13
N PHE A 36 -13.64 9.14 3.54
CA PHE A 36 -12.35 9.18 4.24
C PHE A 36 -11.52 10.42 3.95
N ARG A 37 -12.05 11.40 3.18
CA ARG A 37 -11.37 12.64 2.78
C ARG A 37 -10.03 12.40 2.11
N ILE A 38 -9.99 11.40 1.22
CA ILE A 38 -8.82 11.08 0.41
C ILE A 38 -8.80 12.03 -0.79
N LEU A 39 -7.66 12.66 -1.03
CA LEU A 39 -7.51 13.55 -2.19
C LEU A 39 -7.53 12.71 -3.48
N PRO A 40 -8.42 12.98 -4.43
CA PRO A 40 -8.55 12.19 -5.66
C PRO A 40 -7.27 12.11 -6.49
N ASP A 41 -6.46 13.18 -6.44
CA ASP A 41 -5.20 13.31 -7.18
C ASP A 41 -3.98 12.70 -6.45
N SER A 42 -4.15 12.17 -5.23
CA SER A 42 -3.11 11.41 -4.54
C SER A 42 -2.98 9.99 -5.11
N MET A 43 -1.85 9.32 -4.89
CA MET A 43 -1.68 7.92 -5.28
C MET A 43 -2.77 7.03 -4.68
N LEU A 44 -3.10 7.25 -3.41
CA LEU A 44 -4.19 6.53 -2.75
C LEU A 44 -5.56 6.86 -3.39
N GLY A 45 -5.80 8.12 -3.74
CA GLY A 45 -7.04 8.54 -4.40
C GLY A 45 -7.22 7.85 -5.75
N VAL A 46 -6.15 7.75 -6.54
CA VAL A 46 -6.17 7.05 -7.82
C VAL A 46 -6.45 5.55 -7.62
N LEU A 47 -5.75 4.89 -6.68
CA LEU A 47 -6.02 3.50 -6.32
C LEU A 47 -7.48 3.29 -5.94
N VAL A 48 -7.99 4.10 -5.01
CA VAL A 48 -9.36 3.98 -4.48
C VAL A 48 -10.43 4.23 -5.56
N CYS A 49 -10.22 5.20 -6.44
CA CYS A 49 -11.20 5.53 -7.46
C CYS A 49 -11.25 4.53 -8.64
N HIS A 50 -10.17 3.82 -8.91
CA HIS A 50 -10.06 2.97 -10.09
C HIS A 50 -10.01 1.47 -9.81
N CYS A 51 -9.59 1.08 -8.62
CA CYS A 51 -9.45 -0.32 -8.25
C CYS A 51 -10.40 -0.69 -7.10
N GLU A 52 -10.90 -1.91 -7.07
CA GLU A 52 -11.56 -2.50 -5.91
C GLU A 52 -10.53 -3.15 -4.99
N THR A 53 -9.65 -3.94 -5.58
CA THR A 53 -8.47 -4.53 -4.93
C THR A 53 -7.32 -4.63 -5.93
N VAL A 54 -6.09 -4.59 -5.42
CA VAL A 54 -4.91 -4.96 -6.18
C VAL A 54 -4.17 -6.04 -5.39
N SER A 55 -4.13 -7.25 -5.94
CA SER A 55 -3.31 -8.34 -5.41
C SER A 55 -1.91 -8.25 -6.01
N CYS A 56 -0.92 -8.19 -5.14
CA CYS A 56 0.48 -8.06 -5.47
C CYS A 56 1.26 -9.29 -5.02
N ALA A 57 2.42 -9.53 -5.64
CA ALA A 57 3.34 -10.57 -5.21
C ALA A 57 2.69 -11.95 -5.06
N GLY A 58 1.93 -12.40 -6.07
CA GLY A 58 1.28 -13.72 -6.06
C GLY A 58 0.24 -13.88 -4.94
N ASP A 59 -0.58 -12.87 -4.71
CA ASP A 59 -1.61 -12.79 -3.66
C ASP A 59 -1.06 -12.79 -2.23
N LEU A 60 0.23 -12.49 -2.04
CA LEU A 60 0.80 -12.36 -0.70
C LEU A 60 0.52 -10.98 -0.06
N LEU A 61 0.20 -9.99 -0.87
CA LEU A 61 -0.08 -8.62 -0.45
C LEU A 61 -1.30 -8.10 -1.21
N HIS A 62 -2.28 -7.58 -0.48
CA HIS A 62 -3.46 -6.95 -1.07
C HIS A 62 -3.52 -5.47 -0.71
N LEU A 63 -3.83 -4.63 -1.70
CA LEU A 63 -4.19 -3.23 -1.50
C LEU A 63 -5.71 -3.08 -1.62
N TYR A 64 -6.29 -2.32 -0.70
CA TYR A 64 -7.73 -2.02 -0.70
C TYR A 64 -8.02 -0.77 -1.50
N GLY A 65 -8.94 -0.87 -2.43
CA GLY A 65 -9.52 0.26 -3.14
C GLY A 65 -11.05 0.30 -2.99
N GLY A 66 -11.71 1.20 -3.60
CA GLY A 66 -13.16 1.32 -3.73
C GLY A 66 -14.00 0.87 -2.55
N GLY A 67 -14.90 -0.03 -2.82
CA GLY A 67 -15.82 -0.61 -1.83
C GLY A 67 -15.12 -1.45 -0.77
N GLN A 68 -14.01 -2.11 -1.12
CA GLN A 68 -13.23 -2.91 -0.17
C GLN A 68 -12.62 -2.02 0.92
N LEU A 69 -12.00 -0.91 0.56
CA LEU A 69 -11.47 0.07 1.51
C LEU A 69 -12.60 0.59 2.40
N PHE A 70 -13.75 0.94 1.82
CA PHE A 70 -14.90 1.41 2.56
C PHE A 70 -15.39 0.35 3.57
N ALA A 71 -15.59 -0.90 3.13
CA ALA A 71 -16.06 -1.98 3.98
C ALA A 71 -15.13 -2.27 5.15
N ARG A 72 -13.82 -2.36 4.88
CA ARG A 72 -12.80 -2.63 5.92
C ARG A 72 -12.75 -1.52 6.96
N ASN A 73 -12.88 -0.26 6.55
CA ASN A 73 -12.74 0.87 7.47
C ASN A 73 -14.04 1.28 8.16
N THR A 74 -15.20 0.85 7.70
CA THR A 74 -16.48 1.12 8.38
C THR A 74 -16.93 0.00 9.31
N LYS A 75 -16.61 -1.26 8.96
CA LYS A 75 -17.04 -2.43 9.73
C LYS A 75 -15.97 -2.91 10.70
N ASP A 76 -14.73 -3.04 10.23
CA ASP A 76 -13.65 -3.71 10.93
C ASP A 76 -12.75 -2.76 11.73
N ASN A 77 -12.75 -1.46 11.40
CA ASN A 77 -11.83 -0.46 11.95
C ASN A 77 -12.41 0.39 13.10
N LYS A 78 -13.55 0.05 13.66
CA LYS A 78 -14.16 0.87 14.73
C LYS A 78 -13.24 1.18 15.93
N PRO A 79 -12.39 0.24 16.40
CA PRO A 79 -11.45 0.52 17.51
C PRO A 79 -10.29 1.44 17.12
N PHE A 80 -10.04 1.65 15.81
CA PHE A 80 -8.88 2.36 15.27
C PHE A 80 -9.30 3.48 14.32
N SER A 81 -10.26 4.32 14.75
CA SER A 81 -10.81 5.41 13.91
C SER A 81 -9.77 6.43 13.43
N GLU A 82 -8.62 6.49 14.09
CA GLU A 82 -7.48 7.34 13.76
C GLU A 82 -6.62 6.76 12.63
N LEU A 83 -6.86 5.49 12.28
CA LEU A 83 -6.16 4.77 11.22
C LEU A 83 -7.10 4.55 10.03
N LEU A 84 -6.53 4.43 8.85
CA LEU A 84 -7.21 3.95 7.66
C LEU A 84 -6.50 2.70 7.15
N PHE A 85 -7.17 1.56 7.18
CA PHE A 85 -6.62 0.30 6.68
C PHE A 85 -6.51 0.34 5.16
N LEU A 86 -5.31 0.07 4.65
CA LEU A 86 -4.96 0.16 3.23
C LEU A 86 -4.73 -1.18 2.56
N GLY A 87 -4.44 -2.21 3.33
CA GLY A 87 -4.10 -3.51 2.77
C GLY A 87 -3.75 -4.54 3.83
N ASP A 88 -3.54 -5.77 3.39
CA ASP A 88 -3.12 -6.88 4.24
C ASP A 88 -2.07 -7.77 3.57
N LEU A 89 -1.43 -8.58 4.38
CA LEU A 89 -0.60 -9.69 3.96
C LEU A 89 -1.37 -11.02 4.14
N ALA A 90 -1.02 -12.01 3.34
CA ALA A 90 -1.66 -13.33 3.37
C ALA A 90 -1.55 -14.04 4.74
N ASP A 91 -0.61 -13.65 5.58
CA ASP A 91 -0.45 -14.15 6.96
C ASP A 91 -1.35 -13.45 7.99
N GLY A 92 -2.11 -12.44 7.57
CA GLY A 92 -3.00 -11.64 8.42
C GLY A 92 -2.36 -10.35 8.95
N GLY A 93 -1.16 -10.00 8.52
CA GLY A 93 -0.56 -8.68 8.80
C GLY A 93 -1.37 -7.57 8.14
N LEU A 94 -1.54 -6.43 8.81
CA LEU A 94 -2.35 -5.30 8.34
C LEU A 94 -1.52 -4.05 8.14
N PHE A 95 -1.76 -3.35 7.03
CA PHE A 95 -1.23 -2.02 6.77
C PHE A 95 -2.30 -0.96 6.98
N ALA A 96 -1.93 0.10 7.66
CA ALA A 96 -2.77 1.27 7.85
C ALA A 96 -1.99 2.56 7.64
N VAL A 97 -2.68 3.64 7.32
CA VAL A 97 -2.12 4.99 7.36
C VAL A 97 -2.67 5.76 8.54
N SER A 98 -1.82 6.51 9.23
CA SER A 98 -2.25 7.40 10.30
C SER A 98 -3.00 8.61 9.72
N ARG A 99 -4.21 8.87 10.20
CA ARG A 99 -5.05 10.00 9.77
C ARG A 99 -4.74 11.28 10.54
N ILE A 100 -4.07 11.16 11.66
CA ILE A 100 -3.71 12.25 12.58
C ILE A 100 -2.27 12.07 13.06
N ASP A 101 -1.70 13.10 13.64
CA ASP A 101 -0.44 12.97 14.37
C ASP A 101 -0.69 12.25 15.70
N THR A 102 0.10 11.23 15.98
CA THR A 102 0.06 10.43 17.20
C THR A 102 1.43 10.41 17.87
N ALA A 103 1.54 9.77 19.04
CA ALA A 103 2.82 9.59 19.72
C ALA A 103 3.80 8.70 18.94
N ILE A 104 3.31 7.82 18.06
CA ILE A 104 4.11 6.81 17.35
C ILE A 104 4.24 7.09 15.85
N ALA A 105 3.35 7.88 15.25
CA ALA A 105 3.35 8.14 13.82
C ALA A 105 2.83 9.53 13.49
N LYS A 106 3.35 10.11 12.40
CA LYS A 106 2.82 11.33 11.80
C LYS A 106 1.63 11.03 10.90
N ARG A 107 0.80 12.03 10.68
CA ARG A 107 -0.27 11.94 9.68
C ARG A 107 0.31 11.60 8.30
N GLY A 108 -0.25 10.58 7.66
CA GLY A 108 0.18 10.09 6.36
C GLY A 108 1.25 8.99 6.42
N GLU A 109 1.81 8.72 7.59
CA GLU A 109 2.78 7.64 7.77
C GLU A 109 2.10 6.27 7.80
N ILE A 110 2.75 5.29 7.17
CA ILE A 110 2.31 3.90 7.14
C ILE A 110 2.70 3.19 8.41
N LEU A 111 1.75 2.44 8.91
CA LEU A 111 1.87 1.58 10.10
C LEU A 111 1.61 0.13 9.70
N PHE A 112 2.27 -0.79 10.38
CA PHE A 112 2.09 -2.23 10.20
C PHE A 112 1.73 -2.91 11.52
N LEU A 113 0.72 -3.76 11.48
CA LEU A 113 0.33 -4.65 12.57
C LEU A 113 0.67 -6.09 12.18
N SER A 114 1.63 -6.69 12.88
CA SER A 114 1.97 -8.10 12.69
C SER A 114 0.84 -9.00 13.18
N PRO A 115 0.67 -10.20 12.60
CA PRO A 115 -0.30 -11.18 13.09
C PRO A 115 -0.09 -11.47 14.58
N GLY A 116 -1.15 -11.36 15.35
CA GLY A 116 -1.11 -11.59 16.81
C GLY A 116 -0.49 -10.47 17.65
N ALA A 117 0.02 -9.40 17.02
CA ALA A 117 0.50 -8.23 17.76
C ALA A 117 -0.67 -7.38 18.26
N LEU A 118 -0.43 -6.64 19.34
CA LEU A 118 -1.43 -5.71 19.90
C LEU A 118 -1.26 -4.27 19.44
N ASN A 119 -0.08 -3.92 18.90
CA ASN A 119 0.27 -2.56 18.57
C ASN A 119 0.74 -2.45 17.12
N PHE A 120 0.35 -1.35 16.48
CA PHE A 120 0.89 -0.95 15.19
C PHE A 120 2.29 -0.35 15.35
N GLU A 121 3.17 -0.65 14.39
CA GLU A 121 4.53 -0.10 14.34
C GLU A 121 4.72 0.77 13.10
N PRO A 122 5.37 1.95 13.21
CA PRO A 122 5.60 2.84 12.08
C PRO A 122 6.65 2.28 11.11
N MET A 123 6.32 2.34 9.82
CA MET A 123 7.21 1.85 8.76
C MET A 123 8.22 2.92 8.27
N GLY A 124 8.01 4.20 8.61
CA GLY A 124 8.88 5.31 8.22
C GLY A 124 8.76 5.66 6.74
N ILE A 125 7.64 5.34 6.12
CA ILE A 125 7.31 5.64 4.73
C ILE A 125 5.92 6.26 4.64
N ASP A 126 5.68 6.99 3.58
CA ASP A 126 4.37 7.57 3.29
C ASP A 126 3.50 6.63 2.42
N THR A 127 2.27 7.08 2.14
CA THR A 127 1.30 6.32 1.36
C THR A 127 1.73 6.10 -0.09
N ALA A 128 2.41 7.07 -0.72
CA ALA A 128 2.85 6.94 -2.11
C ALA A 128 4.01 5.95 -2.23
N GLU A 129 4.97 6.02 -1.33
CA GLU A 129 6.08 5.06 -1.20
C GLU A 129 5.56 3.64 -0.94
N PHE A 130 4.57 3.50 -0.06
CA PHE A 130 3.94 2.21 0.22
C PHE A 130 3.26 1.61 -1.01
N ILE A 131 2.44 2.39 -1.73
CA ILE A 131 1.77 1.90 -2.94
C ILE A 131 2.81 1.52 -4.00
N ARG A 132 3.85 2.35 -4.21
CA ARG A 132 4.93 2.04 -5.14
C ARG A 132 5.63 0.73 -4.77
N TRP A 133 6.04 0.58 -3.51
CA TRP A 133 6.63 -0.66 -3.02
C TRP A 133 5.72 -1.87 -3.25
N ALA A 134 4.44 -1.76 -2.93
CA ALA A 134 3.49 -2.85 -3.07
C ALA A 134 3.34 -3.30 -4.53
N LEU A 135 3.15 -2.36 -5.46
CA LEU A 135 3.01 -2.65 -6.89
C LEU A 135 4.27 -3.27 -7.52
N GLU A 136 5.44 -2.89 -7.01
CA GLU A 136 6.75 -3.37 -7.46
C GLU A 136 7.22 -4.65 -6.72
N SER A 137 6.46 -5.12 -5.73
CA SER A 137 6.81 -6.32 -4.98
C SER A 137 6.62 -7.58 -5.81
N ARG A 138 7.52 -8.56 -5.64
CA ARG A 138 7.50 -9.85 -6.31
C ARG A 138 7.33 -10.97 -5.29
N GLU A 139 6.66 -12.04 -5.72
CA GLU A 139 6.36 -13.20 -4.88
C GLU A 139 7.63 -13.79 -4.26
N GLU A 140 8.66 -14.00 -5.07
CA GLU A 140 9.92 -14.60 -4.62
C GLU A 140 10.61 -13.74 -3.55
N THR A 141 10.52 -12.42 -3.70
CA THR A 141 11.15 -11.49 -2.78
C THR A 141 10.42 -11.47 -1.43
N LEU A 142 9.09 -11.44 -1.45
CA LEU A 142 8.29 -11.50 -0.22
C LEU A 142 8.37 -12.89 0.43
N LYS A 143 8.31 -13.97 -0.32
CA LYS A 143 8.52 -15.32 0.21
C LYS A 143 9.89 -15.48 0.84
N GLY A 144 10.93 -14.88 0.27
CA GLY A 144 12.27 -14.89 0.85
C GLY A 144 12.34 -14.28 2.25
N VAL A 145 11.53 -13.27 2.52
CA VAL A 145 11.42 -12.65 3.86
C VAL A 145 10.63 -13.56 4.83
N TRP A 146 9.66 -14.35 4.32
CA TRP A 146 8.86 -15.30 5.12
C TRP A 146 9.52 -16.66 5.38
N LEU A 147 10.40 -17.11 4.47
CA LEU A 147 11.00 -18.45 4.54
C LEU A 147 11.96 -18.66 5.71
N THR A 148 12.26 -17.63 6.47
CA THR A 148 13.05 -17.76 7.71
C THR A 148 12.26 -18.35 8.88
N GLY A 149 10.98 -18.73 8.67
CA GLY A 149 10.14 -19.39 9.70
C GLY A 149 9.68 -18.48 10.84
N GLU A 150 10.04 -17.22 10.76
CA GLU A 150 9.59 -16.19 11.70
C GLU A 150 8.39 -15.45 11.11
N ILE A 151 7.40 -15.15 11.96
CA ILE A 151 6.37 -14.16 11.66
C ILE A 151 7.10 -12.90 11.18
N LEU A 152 6.65 -12.35 10.05
CA LEU A 152 7.29 -11.18 9.46
C LEU A 152 7.36 -10.06 10.49
N SER A 153 8.53 -9.86 11.08
CA SER A 153 8.69 -8.82 12.09
C SER A 153 8.61 -7.44 11.42
N PRO A 154 8.01 -6.45 12.07
CA PRO A 154 7.96 -5.08 11.54
C PRO A 154 9.35 -4.56 11.15
N CYS A 155 10.36 -4.90 11.91
CA CYS A 155 11.76 -4.51 11.65
C CYS A 155 12.30 -5.13 10.35
N ALA A 156 12.04 -6.42 10.11
CA ALA A 156 12.46 -7.10 8.88
C ALA A 156 11.71 -6.54 7.66
N LEU A 157 10.40 -6.33 7.80
CA LEU A 157 9.58 -5.72 6.77
C LEU A 157 10.05 -4.31 6.43
N LYS A 158 10.29 -3.47 7.43
CA LYS A 158 10.79 -2.11 7.24
C LYS A 158 12.11 -2.08 6.48
N LYS A 159 13.07 -2.93 6.85
CA LYS A 159 14.35 -3.07 6.13
C LYS A 159 14.13 -3.48 4.68
N HIS A 160 13.24 -4.44 4.44
CA HIS A 160 12.91 -4.89 3.09
C HIS A 160 12.29 -3.77 2.25
N ILE A 161 11.31 -3.03 2.80
CA ILE A 161 10.67 -1.90 2.12
C ILE A 161 11.71 -0.83 1.76
N THR A 162 12.51 -0.39 2.73
CA THR A 162 13.55 0.62 2.52
C THR A 162 14.54 0.21 1.44
N ALA A 163 15.09 -1.01 1.52
CA ALA A 163 16.04 -1.50 0.54
C ALA A 163 15.45 -1.58 -0.88
N LYS A 164 14.17 -1.94 -1.00
CA LYS A 164 13.49 -1.98 -2.30
C LYS A 164 13.26 -0.57 -2.86
N LEU A 165 12.82 0.38 -2.05
CA LEU A 165 12.61 1.77 -2.48
C LEU A 165 13.93 2.43 -2.91
N ASP A 166 15.01 2.23 -2.14
CA ASP A 166 16.35 2.72 -2.51
C ASP A 166 16.81 2.16 -3.86
N LEU A 167 16.51 0.88 -4.15
CA LEU A 167 16.82 0.28 -5.44
C LEU A 167 16.00 0.90 -6.56
N LEU A 168 14.70 1.11 -6.36
CA LEU A 168 13.81 1.72 -7.35
C LEU A 168 14.22 3.15 -7.67
N ASP A 169 14.60 3.93 -6.67
CA ASP A 169 15.08 5.30 -6.85
C ASP A 169 16.36 5.36 -7.70
N ARG A 170 17.30 4.43 -7.45
CA ARG A 170 18.53 4.32 -8.28
C ARG A 170 18.21 3.95 -9.71
N LEU A 171 17.26 3.03 -9.94
CA LEU A 171 16.86 2.64 -11.28
C LEU A 171 16.18 3.78 -12.04
N ASP A 172 15.36 4.58 -11.37
CA ASP A 172 14.71 5.75 -11.97
C ASP A 172 15.74 6.85 -12.34
N MET A 173 16.77 7.06 -11.50
CA MET A 173 17.88 7.97 -11.83
C MET A 173 18.62 7.53 -13.10
N LEU A 174 18.92 6.22 -13.23
CA LEU A 174 19.62 5.70 -14.41
C LEU A 174 18.78 5.83 -15.68
N LYS A 175 17.45 5.68 -15.60
CA LYS A 175 16.56 5.90 -16.76
C LYS A 175 16.59 7.35 -17.22
N THR A 176 16.58 8.30 -16.30
CA THR A 176 16.62 9.74 -16.64
C THR A 176 17.96 10.19 -17.23
N GLU A 177 19.07 9.58 -16.83
CA GLU A 177 20.41 9.86 -17.40
C GLU A 177 20.60 9.25 -18.79
N GLY A 178 19.89 8.15 -19.10
CA GLY A 178 19.97 7.49 -20.42
C GLY A 178 19.15 8.16 -21.51
N ASP A 179 18.19 9.00 -21.15
CA ASP A 179 17.31 9.75 -22.07
C ASP A 179 17.80 11.17 -22.37
N ALA A 180 18.95 11.58 -21.86
CA ALA A 180 19.60 12.88 -22.07
C ALA A 180 20.75 12.79 -23.06
#